data_323b40e2f0da335010e482d75ca5f9df
#
_entry.id   323b40e2f0da335010e482d75ca5f9df
#
_cell.length_a   1.000
_cell.length_b   1.000
_cell.length_c   1.000
_cell.angle_alpha   90.00
_cell.angle_beta   90.00
_cell.angle_gamma   90.00
#
_symmetry.space_group_name_H-M   'P 1'
#
loop_
_entity.id
_entity.type
_entity.pdbx_description
1 polymer ?
#
loop_
_entity_poly.entity_id
_entity_poly.type
_entity_poly.pdbx_seq_one_letter_code
_entity_poly.pdbx_strand_id
1 'polypeptide(L)'
;MSSLGYNILYNLINERQDTWCERIVYPHTNSIESNNPMKNFDIISFSLQFEEDYFNVLKMIKQSGIPLKRKDRSENDPLIIAGGPCATANPMPLSDYIDVFVIGEGEVTINKFLDIYLENKNLDNFLDMDGIYIPEFNNNAKIALINDMKNAYHITQPIITKTDKEDYKTVFSDSIMLNVSRGCTRGCRFCMSSYLYRPLRETTIKELVNIALKTRENTNLNKITLIGAAVGDYYDLEGLTKALESEGFQIATPSLRIDSLSRETLETLKKSGLKSITIAPESISTLRERINKSISDEKIFSVIKNAVDLDFNIKLYFLIGIPYESKEDIEELANYIEKIANMHKNRNYIKFSINPVIPKPQTPLQWEVYNFKEIKSKTRYLKKKLRKYNVKFESPKKGLIQYILSCGNREVGAVIEKSLTEEVTLKEWQSYLPNYNINDELPWSKIDIGIKSNFLKTENRRLKTKKQTPWCGDSPCYNCGPCN
;
A
#
# COMPACT_ATOMS: atom_id res chain seq x y z
N MET A 1 -9.02 9.51 -4.90
CA MET A 1 -8.86 10.88 -4.35
C MET A 1 -8.27 10.93 -2.92
N SER A 2 -8.33 9.86 -2.14
CA SER A 2 -7.79 9.85 -0.76
C SER A 2 -6.30 9.53 -0.64
N SER A 3 -5.60 9.23 -1.74
CA SER A 3 -4.17 8.94 -1.73
C SER A 3 -3.34 10.22 -1.68
N LEU A 4 -2.39 10.30 -0.74
CA LEU A 4 -1.49 11.45 -0.63
C LEU A 4 -0.63 11.61 -1.90
N GLY A 5 -0.06 10.52 -2.42
CA GLY A 5 0.76 10.56 -3.64
C GLY A 5 0.00 11.07 -4.86
N TYR A 6 -1.27 10.71 -5.00
CA TYR A 6 -2.13 11.23 -6.06
C TYR A 6 -2.30 12.76 -5.95
N ASN A 7 -2.55 13.25 -4.74
CA ASN A 7 -2.70 14.69 -4.50
C ASN A 7 -1.38 15.45 -4.68
N ILE A 8 -0.25 14.87 -4.30
CA ILE A 8 1.08 15.45 -4.54
C ILE A 8 1.30 15.66 -6.04
N LEU A 9 1.10 14.64 -6.86
CA LEU A 9 1.29 14.73 -8.30
C LEU A 9 0.34 15.74 -8.95
N TYR A 10 -0.93 15.76 -8.53
CA TYR A 10 -1.90 16.75 -9.01
C TYR A 10 -1.43 18.18 -8.75
N ASN A 11 -0.95 18.48 -7.53
CA ASN A 11 -0.46 19.81 -7.19
C ASN A 11 0.82 20.16 -7.96
N LEU A 12 1.81 19.25 -8.00
CA LEU A 12 3.07 19.47 -8.71
C LEU A 12 2.88 19.77 -10.18
N ILE A 13 1.99 19.04 -10.85
CA ILE A 13 1.72 19.24 -12.28
C ILE A 13 1.02 20.60 -12.50
N ASN A 14 0.10 20.98 -11.62
CA ASN A 14 -0.63 22.26 -11.75
C ASN A 14 0.16 23.49 -11.24
N GLU A 15 1.30 23.32 -10.57
CA GLU A 15 2.23 24.44 -10.29
C GLU A 15 3.02 24.87 -11.53
N ARG A 16 3.10 24.02 -12.56
CA ARG A 16 3.74 24.35 -13.83
C ARG A 16 2.86 25.28 -14.66
N GLN A 17 3.49 26.14 -15.48
CA GLN A 17 2.79 27.07 -16.37
C GLN A 17 2.47 26.47 -17.75
N ASP A 18 3.07 25.34 -18.07
CA ASP A 18 3.02 24.64 -19.36
C ASP A 18 2.17 23.36 -19.33
N THR A 19 1.56 23.05 -18.20
CA THR A 19 0.72 21.86 -18.00
C THR A 19 -0.58 22.17 -17.28
N TRP A 20 -1.59 21.32 -17.52
CA TRP A 20 -2.88 21.36 -16.88
C TRP A 20 -3.31 19.96 -16.49
N CYS A 21 -3.48 19.68 -15.20
CA CYS A 21 -3.87 18.38 -14.69
C CYS A 21 -5.29 18.41 -14.13
N GLU A 22 -6.13 17.47 -14.57
CA GLU A 22 -7.47 17.27 -14.05
C GLU A 22 -7.67 15.87 -13.51
N ARG A 23 -8.65 15.69 -12.63
CA ARG A 23 -8.89 14.43 -11.94
C ARG A 23 -10.07 13.69 -12.55
N ILE A 24 -9.88 12.39 -12.79
CA ILE A 24 -10.94 11.48 -13.21
C ILE A 24 -11.04 10.37 -12.17
N VAL A 25 -12.26 10.07 -11.71
CA VAL A 25 -12.51 9.06 -10.67
C VAL A 25 -13.44 8.00 -11.21
N TYR A 26 -13.02 6.73 -11.10
CA TYR A 26 -13.86 5.60 -11.45
C TYR A 26 -15.22 5.65 -10.71
N PRO A 27 -16.37 5.38 -11.36
CA PRO A 27 -16.51 4.83 -12.73
C PRO A 27 -16.63 5.88 -13.86
N HIS A 28 -16.36 7.14 -13.58
CA HIS A 28 -16.51 8.23 -14.56
C HIS A 28 -15.35 8.25 -15.57
N THR A 29 -15.64 8.76 -16.78
CA THR A 29 -14.65 8.91 -17.86
C THR A 29 -14.44 10.37 -18.25
N ASN A 30 -15.09 11.30 -17.55
CA ASN A 30 -14.88 12.72 -17.69
C ASN A 30 -14.21 13.27 -16.42
N SER A 31 -13.44 14.32 -16.59
CA SER A 31 -12.77 15.01 -15.48
C SER A 31 -13.76 15.71 -14.55
N ILE A 32 -13.33 15.93 -13.31
CA ILE A 32 -14.13 16.60 -12.27
C ILE A 32 -14.13 18.11 -12.53
N GLU A 33 -13.00 18.66 -12.92
CA GLU A 33 -12.77 20.09 -13.00
C GLU A 33 -13.50 20.72 -14.19
N SER A 34 -13.29 20.25 -15.41
CA SER A 34 -13.86 20.81 -16.63
C SER A 34 -14.94 19.95 -17.28
N ASN A 35 -15.19 18.74 -16.78
CA ASN A 35 -16.01 17.71 -17.41
C ASN A 35 -15.50 17.27 -18.79
N ASN A 36 -14.20 17.41 -19.05
CA ASN A 36 -13.58 17.03 -20.30
C ASN A 36 -13.44 15.48 -20.38
N PRO A 37 -13.80 14.86 -21.54
CA PRO A 37 -13.62 13.43 -21.75
C PRO A 37 -12.15 13.00 -21.64
N MET A 38 -11.90 11.85 -21.00
CA MET A 38 -10.56 11.31 -20.76
C MET A 38 -9.71 11.21 -22.03
N LYS A 39 -10.32 10.85 -23.16
CA LYS A 39 -9.61 10.74 -24.47
C LYS A 39 -9.08 12.04 -25.05
N ASN A 40 -9.48 13.20 -24.51
CA ASN A 40 -9.06 14.51 -25.00
C ASN A 40 -7.78 15.03 -24.32
N PHE A 41 -7.24 14.31 -23.36
CA PHE A 41 -5.99 14.67 -22.70
C PHE A 41 -4.79 14.08 -23.46
N ASP A 42 -3.65 14.74 -23.42
CA ASP A 42 -2.40 14.22 -24.05
C ASP A 42 -1.83 13.04 -23.27
N ILE A 43 -1.95 13.06 -21.94
CA ILE A 43 -1.45 12.03 -21.03
C ILE A 43 -2.54 11.62 -20.06
N ILE A 44 -2.71 10.32 -19.86
CA ILE A 44 -3.57 9.75 -18.83
C ILE A 44 -2.71 9.01 -17.83
N SER A 45 -2.80 9.39 -16.54
CA SER A 45 -2.03 8.77 -15.47
C SER A 45 -2.91 8.01 -14.50
N PHE A 46 -2.58 6.73 -14.26
CA PHE A 46 -3.23 5.88 -13.28
C PHE A 46 -2.35 5.64 -12.05
N SER A 47 -2.95 5.81 -10.86
CA SER A 47 -2.29 5.49 -9.58
C SER A 47 -2.76 4.12 -9.09
N LEU A 48 -1.91 3.10 -9.22
CA LEU A 48 -2.21 1.70 -8.91
C LEU A 48 -1.84 1.39 -7.45
N GLN A 49 -2.78 1.61 -6.54
CA GLN A 49 -2.58 1.38 -5.10
C GLN A 49 -2.87 -0.08 -4.71
N PHE A 50 -3.70 -0.76 -5.46
CA PHE A 50 -4.18 -2.11 -5.20
C PHE A 50 -4.39 -2.89 -6.51
N GLU A 51 -4.12 -4.18 -6.52
CA GLU A 51 -4.15 -4.97 -7.77
C GLU A 51 -5.56 -5.11 -8.37
N GLU A 52 -6.62 -5.05 -7.55
CA GLU A 52 -8.00 -5.07 -8.08
C GLU A 52 -8.33 -3.79 -8.91
N ASP A 53 -7.54 -2.72 -8.79
CA ASP A 53 -7.69 -1.53 -9.63
C ASP A 53 -7.37 -1.79 -11.11
N TYR A 54 -6.65 -2.87 -11.44
CA TYR A 54 -6.35 -3.27 -12.83
C TYR A 54 -7.62 -3.42 -13.67
N PHE A 55 -8.69 -3.98 -13.09
CA PHE A 55 -9.99 -4.07 -13.75
C PHE A 55 -10.60 -2.70 -14.04
N ASN A 56 -10.49 -1.78 -13.08
CA ASN A 56 -11.03 -0.44 -13.20
C ASN A 56 -10.28 0.37 -14.26
N VAL A 57 -8.94 0.26 -14.30
CA VAL A 57 -8.09 0.89 -15.32
C VAL A 57 -8.51 0.47 -16.73
N LEU A 58 -8.56 -0.85 -16.99
CA LEU A 58 -8.93 -1.34 -18.32
C LEU A 58 -10.38 -0.97 -18.69
N LYS A 59 -11.32 -0.97 -17.72
CA LYS A 59 -12.69 -0.49 -17.95
C LYS A 59 -12.73 0.98 -18.35
N MET A 60 -12.00 1.85 -17.64
CA MET A 60 -11.95 3.29 -17.93
C MET A 60 -11.39 3.56 -19.32
N ILE A 61 -10.27 2.92 -19.71
CA ILE A 61 -9.67 3.04 -21.04
C ILE A 61 -10.71 2.64 -22.11
N LYS A 62 -11.31 1.45 -21.97
CA LYS A 62 -12.30 0.93 -22.91
C LYS A 62 -13.54 1.82 -23.03
N GLN A 63 -14.09 2.26 -21.91
CA GLN A 63 -15.30 3.11 -21.86
C GLN A 63 -15.05 4.52 -22.44
N SER A 64 -13.81 5.00 -22.40
CA SER A 64 -13.43 6.29 -22.98
C SER A 64 -13.24 6.25 -24.50
N GLY A 65 -13.37 5.07 -25.11
CA GLY A 65 -13.18 4.89 -26.56
C GLY A 65 -11.71 4.96 -27.00
N ILE A 66 -10.77 4.79 -26.07
CA ILE A 66 -9.33 4.71 -26.35
C ILE A 66 -9.00 3.25 -26.68
N PRO A 67 -8.16 2.97 -27.69
CA PRO A 67 -7.71 1.61 -27.98
C PRO A 67 -7.10 0.96 -26.75
N LEU A 68 -7.62 -0.22 -26.36
CA LEU A 68 -7.28 -0.82 -25.08
C LEU A 68 -5.80 -1.24 -25.04
N LYS A 69 -5.34 -1.91 -26.08
CA LYS A 69 -3.95 -2.37 -26.17
C LYS A 69 -3.03 -1.26 -26.65
N ARG A 70 -1.88 -1.15 -26.00
CA ARG A 70 -0.82 -0.21 -26.34
C ARG A 70 -0.47 -0.22 -27.85
N LYS A 71 -0.29 -1.42 -28.43
CA LYS A 71 0.07 -1.62 -29.84
C LYS A 71 -0.98 -1.13 -30.85
N ASP A 72 -2.22 -0.92 -30.41
CA ASP A 72 -3.33 -0.50 -31.26
C ASP A 72 -3.55 1.03 -31.17
N ARG A 73 -2.80 1.74 -30.31
CA ARG A 73 -2.81 3.21 -30.20
C ARG A 73 -1.92 3.86 -31.24
N SER A 74 -2.31 5.04 -31.63
CA SER A 74 -1.61 5.93 -32.61
C SER A 74 -1.12 7.20 -31.90
N GLU A 75 -0.39 8.04 -32.60
CA GLU A 75 0.06 9.36 -32.14
C GLU A 75 -1.09 10.32 -31.73
N ASN A 76 -2.31 10.04 -32.22
CA ASN A 76 -3.50 10.83 -31.91
C ASN A 76 -4.19 10.35 -30.60
N ASP A 77 -3.78 9.22 -30.05
CA ASP A 77 -4.33 8.68 -28.82
C ASP A 77 -3.50 9.18 -27.60
N PRO A 78 -4.11 9.31 -26.43
CA PRO A 78 -3.38 9.69 -25.23
C PRO A 78 -2.26 8.70 -24.86
N LEU A 79 -1.14 9.22 -24.39
CA LEU A 79 -0.12 8.40 -23.73
C LEU A 79 -0.65 7.91 -22.37
N ILE A 80 -0.66 6.61 -22.16
CA ILE A 80 -1.15 6.03 -20.91
C ILE A 80 0.02 5.66 -20.00
N ILE A 81 0.10 6.30 -18.85
CA ILE A 81 1.11 6.01 -17.84
C ILE A 81 0.48 5.45 -16.56
N ALA A 82 1.22 4.64 -15.83
CA ALA A 82 0.78 4.13 -14.52
C ALA A 82 1.93 4.13 -13.50
N GLY A 83 1.60 4.44 -12.26
CA GLY A 83 2.54 4.42 -11.15
C GLY A 83 1.90 3.87 -9.87
N GLY A 84 2.62 3.96 -8.77
CA GLY A 84 2.18 3.48 -7.46
C GLY A 84 2.77 2.11 -7.08
N PRO A 85 2.45 1.60 -5.87
CA PRO A 85 3.11 0.42 -5.32
C PRO A 85 2.94 -0.85 -6.16
N CYS A 86 1.78 -1.04 -6.81
CA CYS A 86 1.56 -2.22 -7.65
C CYS A 86 2.40 -2.15 -8.93
N ALA A 87 2.49 -1.00 -9.59
CA ALA A 87 3.36 -0.78 -10.75
C ALA A 87 4.84 -0.95 -10.39
N THR A 88 5.27 -0.40 -9.25
CA THR A 88 6.64 -0.52 -8.72
C THR A 88 6.99 -1.98 -8.40
N ALA A 89 6.05 -2.76 -7.90
CA ALA A 89 6.31 -4.15 -7.53
C ALA A 89 6.34 -5.08 -8.74
N ASN A 90 5.35 -4.98 -9.63
CA ASN A 90 5.22 -5.82 -10.84
C ASN A 90 4.32 -5.15 -11.90
N PRO A 91 4.88 -4.53 -12.94
CA PRO A 91 4.11 -3.92 -14.02
C PRO A 91 3.57 -4.93 -15.05
N MET A 92 4.04 -6.20 -15.03
CA MET A 92 3.82 -7.16 -16.11
C MET A 92 2.34 -7.43 -16.44
N PRO A 93 1.42 -7.61 -15.48
CA PRO A 93 0.01 -7.90 -15.80
C PRO A 93 -0.68 -6.81 -16.66
N LEU A 94 -0.17 -5.57 -16.61
CA LEU A 94 -0.70 -4.47 -17.41
C LEU A 94 0.20 -4.00 -18.56
N SER A 95 1.30 -4.71 -18.83
CA SER A 95 2.32 -4.29 -19.81
C SER A 95 1.82 -4.23 -21.26
N ASP A 96 0.70 -4.88 -21.60
CA ASP A 96 0.06 -4.78 -22.91
C ASP A 96 -0.84 -3.54 -23.06
N TYR A 97 -1.16 -2.87 -21.95
CA TYR A 97 -2.19 -1.83 -21.88
C TYR A 97 -1.63 -0.46 -21.50
N ILE A 98 -0.50 -0.40 -20.83
CA ILE A 98 0.15 0.81 -20.34
C ILE A 98 1.41 1.08 -21.15
N ASP A 99 1.61 2.33 -21.57
CA ASP A 99 2.78 2.72 -22.39
C ASP A 99 4.02 2.89 -21.54
N VAL A 100 3.88 3.54 -20.36
CA VAL A 100 4.99 3.84 -19.44
C VAL A 100 4.58 3.56 -18.00
N PHE A 101 5.45 2.89 -17.25
CA PHE A 101 5.31 2.74 -15.82
C PHE A 101 6.30 3.60 -15.05
N VAL A 102 5.80 4.33 -14.05
CA VAL A 102 6.61 5.09 -13.10
C VAL A 102 6.91 4.19 -11.90
N ILE A 103 8.18 3.90 -11.69
CA ILE A 103 8.71 2.99 -10.68
C ILE A 103 9.28 3.80 -9.51
N GLY A 104 8.56 3.82 -8.38
CA GLY A 104 8.94 4.55 -7.18
C GLY A 104 8.06 5.76 -6.88
N GLU A 105 8.68 6.84 -6.45
CA GLU A 105 8.01 8.09 -6.03
C GLU A 105 7.91 9.05 -7.22
N GLY A 106 6.69 9.18 -7.76
CA GLY A 106 6.45 9.94 -9.00
C GLY A 106 6.86 11.41 -8.94
N GLU A 107 6.91 12.02 -7.76
CA GLU A 107 7.35 13.42 -7.59
C GLU A 107 8.82 13.63 -7.97
N VAL A 108 9.64 12.55 -7.97
CA VAL A 108 11.04 12.60 -8.41
C VAL A 108 11.13 12.68 -9.93
N THR A 109 10.20 12.03 -10.62
CA THR A 109 10.29 11.81 -12.06
C THR A 109 9.42 12.74 -12.89
N ILE A 110 8.27 13.20 -12.32
CA ILE A 110 7.18 13.78 -13.12
C ILE A 110 7.59 15.06 -13.87
N ASN A 111 8.33 15.98 -13.25
CA ASN A 111 8.73 17.22 -13.89
C ASN A 111 9.67 16.96 -15.08
N LYS A 112 10.72 16.15 -14.86
CA LYS A 112 11.65 15.76 -15.95
C LYS A 112 10.93 14.99 -17.05
N PHE A 113 9.97 14.12 -16.70
CA PHE A 113 9.16 13.39 -17.66
C PHE A 113 8.37 14.35 -18.54
N LEU A 114 7.72 15.35 -17.96
CA LEU A 114 6.94 16.35 -18.69
C LEU A 114 7.83 17.24 -19.57
N ASP A 115 9.00 17.64 -19.08
CA ASP A 115 9.96 18.42 -19.89
C ASP A 115 10.35 17.66 -21.17
N ILE A 116 10.74 16.39 -21.05
CA ILE A 116 11.08 15.55 -22.20
C ILE A 116 9.86 15.36 -23.12
N TYR A 117 8.68 15.10 -22.56
CA TYR A 117 7.46 14.89 -23.34
C TYR A 117 7.08 16.11 -24.19
N LEU A 118 7.24 17.32 -23.63
CA LEU A 118 6.97 18.57 -24.35
C LEU A 118 7.97 18.84 -25.47
N GLU A 119 9.23 18.43 -25.30
CA GLU A 119 10.24 18.55 -26.34
C GLU A 119 10.08 17.49 -27.44
N ASN A 120 9.88 16.23 -27.05
CA ASN A 120 9.78 15.11 -27.98
C ASN A 120 9.02 13.94 -27.35
N LYS A 121 7.90 13.55 -27.97
CA LYS A 121 6.99 12.49 -27.49
C LYS A 121 7.53 11.06 -27.69
N ASN A 122 8.68 10.86 -28.36
CA ASN A 122 9.22 9.52 -28.60
C ASN A 122 9.65 8.86 -27.30
N LEU A 123 9.18 7.63 -27.10
CA LEU A 123 9.42 6.88 -25.86
C LEU A 123 10.91 6.58 -25.59
N ASP A 124 11.74 6.51 -26.64
CA ASP A 124 13.19 6.30 -26.54
C ASP A 124 13.88 7.35 -25.63
N ASN A 125 13.37 8.58 -25.62
CA ASN A 125 13.94 9.69 -24.85
C ASN A 125 13.82 9.51 -23.34
N PHE A 126 12.97 8.57 -22.89
CA PHE A 126 12.76 8.30 -21.47
C PHE A 126 13.58 7.12 -20.93
N LEU A 127 14.31 6.39 -21.80
CA LEU A 127 15.03 5.17 -21.42
C LEU A 127 16.15 5.40 -20.39
N ASP A 128 16.78 6.58 -20.41
CA ASP A 128 17.84 6.96 -19.48
C ASP A 128 17.32 7.60 -18.17
N MET A 129 15.98 7.62 -17.98
CA MET A 129 15.40 8.15 -16.75
C MET A 129 15.30 7.06 -15.68
N ASP A 130 15.86 7.33 -14.49
CA ASP A 130 15.54 6.54 -13.30
C ASP A 130 14.02 6.60 -13.04
N GLY A 131 13.45 5.48 -12.62
CA GLY A 131 12.03 5.37 -12.31
C GLY A 131 11.12 5.19 -13.52
N ILE A 132 11.64 4.91 -14.71
CA ILE A 132 10.83 4.69 -15.91
C ILE A 132 11.04 3.28 -16.47
N TYR A 133 9.92 2.54 -16.59
CA TYR A 133 9.86 1.26 -17.28
C TYR A 133 8.91 1.36 -18.48
N ILE A 134 9.41 1.01 -19.65
CA ILE A 134 8.66 1.05 -20.92
C ILE A 134 8.52 -0.38 -21.44
N PRO A 135 7.31 -0.98 -21.41
CA PRO A 135 7.10 -2.37 -21.83
C PRO A 135 7.50 -2.67 -23.27
N GLU A 136 7.48 -1.66 -24.14
CA GLU A 136 7.91 -1.78 -25.54
C GLU A 136 9.38 -2.18 -25.66
N PHE A 137 10.22 -1.53 -24.89
CA PHE A 137 11.67 -1.76 -24.91
C PHE A 137 12.11 -2.80 -23.88
N ASN A 138 11.24 -3.18 -22.94
CA ASN A 138 11.56 -4.09 -21.85
C ASN A 138 12.87 -3.70 -21.14
N ASN A 139 13.06 -2.39 -20.91
CA ASN A 139 14.26 -1.82 -20.32
C ASN A 139 14.42 -2.21 -18.82
N ASN A 140 15.62 -2.13 -18.32
CA ASN A 140 15.83 -2.17 -16.87
C ASN A 140 15.42 -0.83 -16.27
N ALA A 141 14.62 -0.87 -15.20
CA ALA A 141 14.17 0.33 -14.51
C ALA A 141 14.60 0.30 -13.05
N LYS A 142 15.37 1.31 -12.64
CA LYS A 142 15.76 1.49 -11.24
C LYS A 142 14.74 2.38 -10.55
N ILE A 143 14.38 2.03 -9.32
CA ILE A 143 13.43 2.80 -8.52
C ILE A 143 13.92 4.24 -8.27
N ALA A 144 13.03 5.21 -8.47
CA ALA A 144 13.28 6.61 -8.12
C ALA A 144 12.69 6.92 -6.74
N LEU A 145 13.51 7.39 -5.81
CA LEU A 145 13.10 7.73 -4.44
C LEU A 145 13.68 9.09 -4.04
N ILE A 146 12.93 9.84 -3.23
CA ILE A 146 13.45 11.00 -2.54
C ILE A 146 14.47 10.55 -1.49
N ASN A 147 15.66 11.10 -1.52
CA ASN A 147 16.72 10.73 -0.57
C ASN A 147 16.54 11.39 0.80
N ASP A 148 16.06 12.63 0.85
CA ASP A 148 15.82 13.41 2.07
C ASP A 148 14.41 13.97 2.07
N MET A 149 13.67 13.78 3.17
CA MET A 149 12.30 14.28 3.32
C MET A 149 12.17 15.81 3.28
N LYS A 150 13.27 16.54 3.46
CA LYS A 150 13.30 18.00 3.22
C LYS A 150 13.01 18.37 1.76
N ASN A 151 13.34 17.45 0.84
CA ASN A 151 13.08 17.63 -0.59
C ASN A 151 11.74 17.05 -1.03
N ALA A 152 10.99 16.44 -0.11
CA ALA A 152 9.65 15.91 -0.40
C ALA A 152 8.67 17.06 -0.61
N TYR A 153 7.77 16.88 -1.56
CA TYR A 153 6.69 17.84 -1.75
C TYR A 153 5.64 17.73 -0.65
N HIS A 154 5.37 18.82 0.04
CA HIS A 154 4.38 18.92 1.10
C HIS A 154 3.21 19.80 0.68
N ILE A 155 2.02 19.24 0.60
CA ILE A 155 0.81 19.97 0.21
C ILE A 155 0.38 20.90 1.36
N THR A 156 0.43 22.21 1.13
CA THR A 156 -0.06 23.22 2.07
C THR A 156 -1.37 23.88 1.62
N GLN A 157 -1.80 23.60 0.39
CA GLN A 157 -3.09 24.02 -0.16
C GLN A 157 -3.84 22.80 -0.72
N PRO A 158 -4.29 21.86 0.14
CA PRO A 158 -5.00 20.68 -0.32
C PRO A 158 -6.34 21.04 -0.93
N ILE A 159 -6.75 20.30 -1.96
CA ILE A 159 -8.09 20.42 -2.50
C ILE A 159 -9.08 19.77 -1.54
N ILE A 160 -9.99 20.58 -1.04
CA ILE A 160 -11.08 20.14 -0.17
C ILE A 160 -12.29 19.84 -1.04
N THR A 161 -12.68 18.56 -1.12
CA THR A 161 -13.85 18.15 -1.89
C THR A 161 -15.12 18.41 -1.08
N LYS A 162 -15.92 19.39 -1.50
CA LYS A 162 -17.27 19.63 -0.97
C LYS A 162 -18.28 19.01 -1.92
N THR A 163 -18.83 17.84 -1.58
CA THR A 163 -19.76 17.12 -2.45
C THR A 163 -20.70 16.22 -1.66
N ASP A 164 -21.94 16.11 -2.12
CA ASP A 164 -22.92 15.13 -1.63
C ASP A 164 -22.85 13.81 -2.42
N LYS A 165 -22.10 13.79 -3.53
CA LYS A 165 -21.94 12.58 -4.36
C LYS A 165 -20.99 11.60 -3.67
N GLU A 166 -21.47 10.39 -3.37
CA GLU A 166 -20.68 9.32 -2.72
C GLU A 166 -19.37 8.98 -3.46
N ASP A 167 -19.40 8.97 -4.81
CA ASP A 167 -18.24 8.63 -5.63
C ASP A 167 -17.06 9.60 -5.47
N TYR A 168 -17.32 10.82 -5.01
CA TYR A 168 -16.30 11.85 -4.82
C TYR A 168 -15.90 12.06 -3.36
N LYS A 169 -16.57 11.38 -2.41
CA LYS A 169 -16.19 11.45 -1.00
C LYS A 169 -14.81 10.83 -0.79
N THR A 170 -13.99 11.50 -0.01
CA THR A 170 -12.65 11.03 0.35
C THR A 170 -12.65 10.44 1.76
N VAL A 171 -11.84 9.41 1.98
CA VAL A 171 -11.71 8.74 3.29
C VAL A 171 -11.13 9.69 4.35
N PHE A 172 -10.26 10.60 3.94
CA PHE A 172 -9.59 11.59 4.78
C PHE A 172 -10.08 13.02 4.53
N SER A 173 -11.34 13.16 4.08
CA SER A 173 -11.96 14.48 3.93
C SER A 173 -11.86 15.27 5.23
N ASP A 174 -11.71 16.59 5.12
CA ASP A 174 -11.60 17.50 6.26
C ASP A 174 -10.38 17.25 7.17
N SER A 175 -9.31 16.71 6.61
CA SER A 175 -8.08 16.38 7.34
C SER A 175 -6.83 16.77 6.55
N ILE A 176 -5.90 17.41 7.25
CA ILE A 176 -4.54 17.66 6.77
C ILE A 176 -3.79 16.33 6.76
N MET A 177 -3.34 15.86 5.62
CA MET A 177 -2.52 14.67 5.50
C MET A 177 -1.05 15.02 5.70
N LEU A 178 -0.47 14.68 6.86
CA LEU A 178 0.95 14.90 7.15
C LEU A 178 1.76 13.65 6.83
N ASN A 179 2.68 13.74 5.87
CA ASN A 179 3.62 12.67 5.54
C ASN A 179 4.77 12.65 6.55
N VAL A 180 4.61 11.87 7.63
CA VAL A 180 5.59 11.81 8.72
C VAL A 180 6.83 11.02 8.34
N SER A 181 6.66 9.96 7.51
CA SER A 181 7.75 9.11 7.07
C SER A 181 7.44 8.37 5.78
N ARG A 182 8.49 7.96 5.06
CA ARG A 182 8.42 7.04 3.93
C ARG A 182 9.38 5.87 4.14
N GLY A 183 8.99 4.71 3.63
CA GLY A 183 9.71 3.48 3.84
C GLY A 183 9.44 2.84 5.20
N CYS A 184 9.93 1.61 5.36
CA CYS A 184 9.85 0.84 6.60
C CYS A 184 10.98 -0.19 6.62
N THR A 185 11.74 -0.24 7.69
CA THR A 185 12.90 -1.12 7.84
C THR A 185 12.66 -2.31 8.76
N ARG A 186 11.42 -2.52 9.22
CA ARG A 186 11.05 -3.64 10.11
C ARG A 186 11.22 -5.02 9.48
N GLY A 187 11.12 -5.13 8.16
CA GLY A 187 11.40 -6.36 7.44
C GLY A 187 10.37 -7.47 7.64
N CYS A 188 9.09 -7.11 7.87
CA CYS A 188 8.01 -8.11 7.85
C CYS A 188 8.01 -8.79 6.49
N ARG A 189 8.18 -10.14 6.45
CA ARG A 189 8.47 -10.90 5.23
C ARG A 189 7.36 -10.92 4.20
N PHE A 190 6.13 -10.56 4.59
CA PHE A 190 4.96 -10.48 3.70
C PHE A 190 4.69 -9.08 3.15
N CYS A 191 5.32 -8.04 3.68
CA CYS A 191 4.89 -6.66 3.49
C CYS A 191 5.69 -5.94 2.41
N MET A 192 5.06 -5.56 1.28
CA MET A 192 5.72 -4.79 0.21
C MET A 192 6.33 -3.48 0.72
N SER A 193 5.64 -2.74 1.59
CA SER A 193 6.15 -1.47 2.12
C SER A 193 7.47 -1.61 2.89
N SER A 194 7.76 -2.81 3.44
CA SER A 194 9.03 -3.09 4.11
C SER A 194 10.21 -3.26 3.14
N TYR A 195 9.96 -3.32 1.84
CA TYR A 195 10.99 -3.55 0.82
C TYR A 195 11.01 -2.48 -0.26
N LEU A 196 9.84 -2.09 -0.81
CA LEU A 196 9.78 -1.18 -1.96
C LEU A 196 10.37 0.21 -1.69
N TYR A 197 10.17 0.75 -0.49
CA TYR A 197 10.48 2.15 -0.20
C TYR A 197 11.58 2.32 0.85
N ARG A 198 12.50 1.35 0.97
CA ARG A 198 13.71 1.51 1.79
C ARG A 198 14.65 2.56 1.17
N PRO A 199 15.40 3.27 2.03
CA PRO A 199 15.44 3.28 3.49
C PRO A 199 14.27 4.01 4.14
N LEU A 200 14.15 3.93 5.47
CA LEU A 200 13.26 4.79 6.25
C LEU A 200 13.77 6.24 6.16
N ARG A 201 12.88 7.16 5.86
CA ARG A 201 13.13 8.61 5.80
C ARG A 201 12.02 9.31 6.54
N GLU A 202 12.35 10.25 7.41
CA GLU A 202 11.42 10.90 8.33
C GLU A 202 11.48 12.42 8.20
N THR A 203 10.32 13.07 8.31
CA THR A 203 10.20 14.52 8.38
C THR A 203 10.36 14.97 9.84
N THR A 204 11.07 16.04 10.12
CA THR A 204 11.26 16.52 11.50
C THR A 204 9.97 17.06 12.10
N ILE A 205 9.83 16.99 13.45
CA ILE A 205 8.66 17.53 14.17
C ILE A 205 8.44 19.01 13.83
N LYS A 206 9.51 19.80 13.82
CA LYS A 206 9.45 21.23 13.50
C LYS A 206 8.86 21.49 12.10
N GLU A 207 9.29 20.72 11.11
CA GLU A 207 8.76 20.83 9.73
C GLU A 207 7.31 20.40 9.65
N LEU A 208 6.93 19.28 10.30
CA LEU A 208 5.55 18.78 10.32
C LEU A 208 4.59 19.79 10.97
N VAL A 209 4.98 20.40 12.08
CA VAL A 209 4.18 21.45 12.74
C VAL A 209 4.04 22.67 11.83
N ASN A 210 5.12 23.13 11.20
CA ASN A 210 5.07 24.26 10.27
C ASN A 210 4.15 23.98 9.06
N ILE A 211 4.23 22.77 8.48
CA ILE A 211 3.34 22.34 7.38
C ILE A 211 1.87 22.37 7.85
N ALA A 212 1.59 21.83 9.04
CA ALA A 212 0.26 21.81 9.59
C ALA A 212 -0.32 23.20 9.80
N LEU A 213 0.47 24.12 10.40
CA LEU A 213 0.08 25.51 10.63
C LEU A 213 -0.19 26.24 9.32
N LYS A 214 0.72 26.16 8.35
CA LYS A 214 0.55 26.77 7.03
C LYS A 214 -0.67 26.21 6.30
N THR A 215 -0.92 24.89 6.41
CA THR A 215 -2.11 24.29 5.79
C THR A 215 -3.39 24.76 6.47
N ARG A 216 -3.40 24.93 7.80
CA ARG A 216 -4.55 25.48 8.53
C ARG A 216 -4.84 26.92 8.12
N GLU A 217 -3.82 27.76 7.98
CA GLU A 217 -3.97 29.13 7.48
C GLU A 217 -4.64 29.20 6.11
N ASN A 218 -4.29 28.27 5.22
CA ASN A 218 -4.85 28.23 3.86
C ASN A 218 -6.24 27.58 3.78
N THR A 219 -6.65 26.76 4.77
CA THR A 219 -7.85 25.91 4.63
C THR A 219 -8.83 25.96 5.78
N ASN A 220 -8.44 26.48 6.94
CA ASN A 220 -9.16 26.40 8.23
C ASN A 220 -9.36 24.96 8.77
N LEU A 221 -8.59 23.97 8.28
CA LEU A 221 -8.63 22.60 8.79
C LEU A 221 -7.90 22.48 10.13
N ASN A 222 -8.53 21.81 11.10
CA ASN A 222 -7.95 21.53 12.43
C ASN A 222 -7.72 20.05 12.72
N LYS A 223 -8.03 19.18 11.78
CA LYS A 223 -7.82 17.73 11.91
C LYS A 223 -6.61 17.31 11.09
N ILE A 224 -5.74 16.52 11.68
CA ILE A 224 -4.55 15.95 11.02
C ILE A 224 -4.71 14.45 10.91
N THR A 225 -4.32 13.91 9.77
CA THR A 225 -4.11 12.48 9.59
C THR A 225 -2.63 12.22 9.33
N LEU A 226 -1.98 11.47 10.23
CA LEU A 226 -0.58 11.10 10.10
C LEU A 226 -0.44 9.99 9.05
N ILE A 227 0.38 10.20 8.03
CA ILE A 227 0.60 9.28 6.90
C ILE A 227 2.04 8.79 6.91
N GLY A 228 2.19 7.47 6.87
CA GLY A 228 3.49 6.79 6.79
C GLY A 228 3.30 5.27 6.75
N ALA A 229 4.30 4.54 6.27
CA ALA A 229 4.25 3.06 6.21
C ALA A 229 4.22 2.41 7.61
N ALA A 230 4.80 3.08 8.60
CA ALA A 230 4.85 2.64 9.99
C ALA A 230 4.86 3.86 10.93
N VAL A 231 3.73 4.59 10.99
CA VAL A 231 3.60 5.83 11.80
C VAL A 231 4.02 5.60 13.26
N GLY A 232 3.72 4.42 13.83
CA GLY A 232 4.10 4.07 15.18
C GLY A 232 5.62 3.96 15.42
N ASP A 233 6.41 3.84 14.35
CA ASP A 233 7.88 3.76 14.42
C ASP A 233 8.56 5.12 14.19
N TYR A 234 7.78 6.20 14.06
CA TYR A 234 8.32 7.55 13.95
C TYR A 234 9.21 7.86 15.17
N TYR A 235 10.37 8.43 14.94
CA TYR A 235 11.45 8.54 15.93
C TYR A 235 11.02 9.18 17.28
N ASP A 236 10.04 10.07 17.25
CA ASP A 236 9.44 10.68 18.45
C ASP A 236 7.95 10.97 18.19
N LEU A 237 7.14 9.90 18.12
CA LEU A 237 5.69 10.02 17.91
C LEU A 237 5.01 10.76 19.06
N GLU A 238 5.48 10.58 20.27
CA GLU A 238 4.93 11.24 21.45
C GLU A 238 5.19 12.75 21.43
N GLY A 239 6.42 13.17 21.14
CA GLY A 239 6.77 14.58 20.97
C GLY A 239 5.99 15.22 19.83
N LEU A 240 5.83 14.53 18.69
CA LEU A 240 5.03 15.02 17.56
C LEU A 240 3.56 15.21 17.95
N THR A 241 2.95 14.21 18.61
CA THR A 241 1.53 14.30 18.98
C THR A 241 1.28 15.40 20.01
N LYS A 242 2.18 15.56 21.00
CA LYS A 242 2.13 16.67 21.97
C LYS A 242 2.28 18.04 21.29
N ALA A 243 3.23 18.18 20.38
CA ALA A 243 3.45 19.43 19.65
C ALA A 243 2.23 19.82 18.81
N LEU A 244 1.61 18.88 18.11
CA LEU A 244 0.40 19.15 17.32
C LEU A 244 -0.84 19.42 18.21
N GLU A 245 -0.97 18.72 19.35
CA GLU A 245 -2.04 18.95 20.32
C GLU A 245 -1.94 20.35 20.94
N SER A 246 -0.72 20.80 21.30
CA SER A 246 -0.51 22.15 21.87
C SER A 246 -0.90 23.28 20.90
N GLU A 247 -0.84 23.03 19.59
CA GLU A 247 -1.35 23.92 18.54
C GLU A 247 -2.86 23.78 18.28
N GLY A 248 -3.56 22.94 19.03
CA GLY A 248 -5.02 22.75 18.94
C GLY A 248 -5.48 21.82 17.83
N PHE A 249 -4.61 20.99 17.24
CA PHE A 249 -5.00 20.03 16.23
C PHE A 249 -5.61 18.78 16.82
N GLN A 250 -6.64 18.25 16.15
CA GLN A 250 -7.13 16.90 16.37
C GLN A 250 -6.30 15.92 15.53
N ILE A 251 -5.87 14.80 16.13
CA ILE A 251 -4.96 13.86 15.49
C ILE A 251 -5.69 12.55 15.20
N ALA A 252 -5.57 12.08 13.96
CA ALA A 252 -5.99 10.76 13.51
C ALA A 252 -4.81 9.98 12.93
N THR A 253 -4.83 8.67 13.14
CA THR A 253 -3.85 7.75 12.56
C THR A 253 -4.56 6.51 12.04
N PRO A 254 -4.33 6.12 10.77
CA PRO A 254 -5.02 4.99 10.15
C PRO A 254 -4.71 3.64 10.81
N SER A 255 -3.46 3.46 11.23
CA SER A 255 -2.99 2.25 11.91
C SER A 255 -1.75 2.55 12.74
N LEU A 256 -1.59 1.79 13.83
CA LEU A 256 -0.46 1.90 14.73
C LEU A 256 0.18 0.54 14.95
N ARG A 257 1.50 0.53 15.08
CA ARG A 257 2.20 -0.68 15.51
C ARG A 257 2.01 -0.87 17.03
N ILE A 258 1.85 -2.13 17.42
CA ILE A 258 1.59 -2.48 18.82
C ILE A 258 2.80 -2.23 19.72
N ASP A 259 3.99 -2.56 19.20
CA ASP A 259 5.26 -2.47 19.95
C ASP A 259 5.64 -1.04 20.31
N SER A 260 5.22 -0.04 19.54
CA SER A 260 5.46 1.38 19.79
C SER A 260 4.39 2.07 20.67
N LEU A 261 3.28 1.38 21.01
CA LEU A 261 2.22 1.98 21.80
C LEU A 261 2.49 1.88 23.30
N SER A 262 2.67 3.02 23.95
CA SER A 262 2.62 3.18 25.41
C SER A 262 1.19 3.56 25.86
N ARG A 263 0.92 3.46 27.17
CA ARG A 263 -0.32 3.98 27.75
C ARG A 263 -0.42 5.50 27.56
N GLU A 264 0.69 6.21 27.76
CA GLU A 264 0.77 7.66 27.60
C GLU A 264 0.46 8.10 26.17
N THR A 265 1.01 7.41 25.16
CA THR A 265 0.66 7.66 23.73
C THR A 265 -0.84 7.47 23.49
N LEU A 266 -1.46 6.42 24.04
CA LEU A 266 -2.89 6.17 23.89
C LEU A 266 -3.73 7.27 24.58
N GLU A 267 -3.33 7.72 25.77
CA GLU A 267 -3.99 8.82 26.49
C GLU A 267 -3.93 10.14 25.69
N THR A 268 -2.77 10.48 25.12
CA THR A 268 -2.60 11.66 24.27
C THR A 268 -3.48 11.58 23.02
N LEU A 269 -3.48 10.44 22.32
CA LEU A 269 -4.33 10.22 21.16
C LEU A 269 -5.82 10.28 21.51
N LYS A 270 -6.22 9.79 22.69
CA LYS A 270 -7.61 9.88 23.14
C LYS A 270 -8.02 11.32 23.42
N LYS A 271 -7.16 12.12 24.09
CA LYS A 271 -7.38 13.55 24.34
C LYS A 271 -7.50 14.35 23.05
N SER A 272 -6.69 14.02 22.05
CA SER A 272 -6.77 14.64 20.70
C SER A 272 -7.99 14.24 19.87
N GLY A 273 -8.91 13.42 20.44
CA GLY A 273 -10.18 13.05 19.82
C GLY A 273 -10.20 11.72 19.07
N LEU A 274 -9.13 10.93 19.11
CA LEU A 274 -9.12 9.60 18.48
C LEU A 274 -10.10 8.65 19.21
N LYS A 275 -11.06 8.10 18.44
CA LYS A 275 -12.10 7.21 18.99
C LYS A 275 -11.83 5.72 18.76
N SER A 276 -11.00 5.40 17.78
CA SER A 276 -10.76 4.02 17.35
C SER A 276 -9.29 3.79 17.08
N ILE A 277 -8.78 2.63 17.49
CA ILE A 277 -7.45 2.17 17.13
C ILE A 277 -7.53 0.91 16.24
N THR A 278 -6.64 0.85 15.29
CA THR A 278 -6.44 -0.32 14.41
C THR A 278 -5.03 -0.82 14.60
N ILE A 279 -4.89 -2.06 15.02
CA ILE A 279 -3.62 -2.71 15.28
C ILE A 279 -3.60 -4.12 14.67
N ALA A 280 -2.40 -4.63 14.37
CA ALA A 280 -2.23 -5.88 13.66
C ALA A 280 -1.29 -6.84 14.41
N PRO A 281 -1.82 -7.71 15.30
CA PRO A 281 -1.06 -8.81 15.87
C PRO A 281 -0.58 -9.81 14.82
N GLU A 282 -1.27 -9.92 13.68
CA GLU A 282 -1.12 -10.84 12.56
C GLU A 282 -1.43 -12.29 12.90
N SER A 283 -0.82 -12.88 13.93
CA SER A 283 -1.05 -14.28 14.29
C SER A 283 -0.57 -14.59 15.72
N ILE A 284 -0.49 -15.87 16.06
CA ILE A 284 0.14 -16.39 17.27
C ILE A 284 1.67 -16.19 17.25
N SER A 285 2.31 -16.24 18.40
CA SER A 285 3.74 -15.96 18.59
C SER A 285 4.64 -16.71 17.61
N THR A 286 4.46 -18.03 17.47
CA THR A 286 5.27 -18.90 16.60
C THR A 286 5.19 -18.51 15.11
N LEU A 287 4.04 -18.03 14.65
CA LEU A 287 3.83 -17.58 13.28
C LEU A 287 4.29 -16.14 13.07
N ARG A 288 4.17 -15.27 14.10
CA ARG A 288 4.77 -13.93 14.07
C ARG A 288 6.28 -13.96 13.88
N GLU A 289 6.95 -14.86 14.59
CA GLU A 289 8.40 -15.10 14.39
C GLU A 289 8.72 -15.48 12.95
N ARG A 290 7.92 -16.35 12.36
CA ARG A 290 8.10 -16.82 10.99
C ARG A 290 8.04 -15.69 9.97
N ILE A 291 7.14 -14.74 10.15
CA ILE A 291 6.97 -13.59 9.27
C ILE A 291 7.81 -12.36 9.68
N ASN A 292 8.75 -12.51 10.60
CA ASN A 292 9.60 -11.43 11.14
C ASN A 292 8.80 -10.27 11.74
N LYS A 293 7.76 -10.59 12.49
CA LYS A 293 6.97 -9.60 13.25
C LYS A 293 6.87 -10.01 14.72
N SER A 294 8.04 -10.14 15.36
CA SER A 294 8.16 -10.62 16.74
C SER A 294 7.71 -9.54 17.72
N ILE A 295 6.42 -9.61 18.09
CA ILE A 295 5.81 -8.83 19.17
C ILE A 295 5.37 -9.82 20.24
N SER A 296 5.74 -9.59 21.50
CA SER A 296 5.37 -10.52 22.57
C SER A 296 3.86 -10.48 22.86
N ASP A 297 3.32 -11.59 23.32
CA ASP A 297 1.91 -11.68 23.71
C ASP A 297 1.59 -10.75 24.88
N GLU A 298 2.51 -10.60 25.85
CA GLU A 298 2.37 -9.69 26.98
C GLU A 298 2.16 -8.25 26.50
N LYS A 299 2.96 -7.81 25.53
CA LYS A 299 2.83 -6.47 24.95
C LYS A 299 1.49 -6.31 24.23
N ILE A 300 1.07 -7.30 23.44
CA ILE A 300 -0.22 -7.27 22.74
C ILE A 300 -1.37 -7.15 23.72
N PHE A 301 -1.42 -8.02 24.74
CA PHE A 301 -2.47 -8.00 25.74
C PHE A 301 -2.45 -6.71 26.58
N SER A 302 -1.27 -6.20 26.93
CA SER A 302 -1.12 -4.93 27.65
C SER A 302 -1.68 -3.74 26.87
N VAL A 303 -1.35 -3.64 25.57
CA VAL A 303 -1.87 -2.56 24.70
C VAL A 303 -3.38 -2.66 24.54
N ILE A 304 -3.92 -3.86 24.32
CA ILE A 304 -5.37 -4.07 24.21
C ILE A 304 -6.08 -3.70 25.51
N LYS A 305 -5.52 -4.11 26.66
CA LYS A 305 -6.07 -3.74 27.97
C LYS A 305 -6.10 -2.23 28.16
N ASN A 306 -4.99 -1.53 27.89
CA ASN A 306 -4.94 -0.08 27.99
C ASN A 306 -5.95 0.60 27.06
N ALA A 307 -6.14 0.06 25.86
CA ALA A 307 -7.12 0.59 24.91
C ALA A 307 -8.57 0.37 25.37
N VAL A 308 -8.86 -0.78 25.99
CA VAL A 308 -10.17 -1.05 26.60
C VAL A 308 -10.42 -0.11 27.79
N ASP A 309 -9.44 0.05 28.68
CA ASP A 309 -9.53 0.94 29.85
C ASP A 309 -9.74 2.41 29.47
N LEU A 310 -9.24 2.82 28.29
CA LEU A 310 -9.39 4.16 27.73
C LEU A 310 -10.62 4.30 26.81
N ASP A 311 -11.49 3.31 26.75
CA ASP A 311 -12.70 3.30 25.95
C ASP A 311 -12.46 3.60 24.44
N PHE A 312 -11.47 2.91 23.83
CA PHE A 312 -11.27 2.91 22.40
C PHE A 312 -12.09 1.83 21.72
N ASN A 313 -12.67 2.12 20.57
CA ASN A 313 -13.07 1.07 19.62
C ASN A 313 -11.82 0.38 19.08
N ILE A 314 -11.75 -0.95 19.16
CA ILE A 314 -10.55 -1.70 18.78
C ILE A 314 -10.84 -2.55 17.55
N LYS A 315 -9.97 -2.43 16.52
CA LYS A 315 -9.97 -3.31 15.36
C LYS A 315 -8.64 -4.04 15.25
N LEU A 316 -8.71 -5.37 15.16
CA LEU A 316 -7.55 -6.24 15.11
C LEU A 316 -7.48 -6.97 13.75
N TYR A 317 -6.30 -6.98 13.14
CA TYR A 317 -6.03 -7.74 11.93
C TYR A 317 -5.23 -9.00 12.22
N PHE A 318 -5.68 -10.10 11.61
CA PHE A 318 -5.02 -11.39 11.64
C PHE A 318 -4.84 -11.95 10.25
N LEU A 319 -3.80 -12.77 10.08
CA LEU A 319 -3.42 -13.44 8.85
C LEU A 319 -3.55 -14.96 9.03
N ILE A 320 -3.97 -15.64 7.95
CA ILE A 320 -3.97 -17.10 7.80
C ILE A 320 -3.31 -17.47 6.48
N GLY A 321 -2.81 -18.69 6.38
CA GLY A 321 -2.07 -19.15 5.19
C GLY A 321 -0.63 -18.66 5.20
N ILE A 322 -0.07 -18.36 6.36
CA ILE A 322 1.36 -18.12 6.52
C ILE A 322 2.11 -19.41 6.13
N PRO A 323 3.19 -19.33 5.34
CA PRO A 323 3.96 -20.52 4.97
C PRO A 323 4.32 -21.40 6.18
N TYR A 324 4.15 -22.71 6.06
CA TYR A 324 4.35 -23.70 7.13
C TYR A 324 3.38 -23.59 8.33
N GLU A 325 2.26 -22.93 8.19
CA GLU A 325 1.18 -22.87 9.18
C GLU A 325 0.45 -24.24 9.27
N SER A 326 0.41 -24.85 10.44
CA SER A 326 -0.25 -26.14 10.69
C SER A 326 -1.74 -25.99 11.01
N LYS A 327 -2.44 -27.12 11.20
CA LYS A 327 -3.83 -27.12 11.69
C LYS A 327 -3.90 -26.73 13.16
N GLU A 328 -2.92 -27.16 13.94
CA GLU A 328 -2.74 -26.86 15.36
C GLU A 328 -2.54 -25.35 15.58
N ASP A 329 -1.74 -24.69 14.71
CA ASP A 329 -1.56 -23.25 14.74
C ASP A 329 -2.90 -22.49 14.51
N ILE A 330 -3.78 -23.01 13.64
CA ILE A 330 -5.10 -22.43 13.39
C ILE A 330 -6.04 -22.61 14.60
N GLU A 331 -5.95 -23.73 15.29
CA GLU A 331 -6.70 -23.96 16.52
C GLU A 331 -6.23 -23.03 17.65
N GLU A 332 -4.91 -22.88 17.81
CA GLU A 332 -4.30 -21.94 18.73
C GLU A 332 -4.68 -20.49 18.40
N LEU A 333 -4.69 -20.11 17.12
CA LEU A 333 -5.14 -18.79 16.67
C LEU A 333 -6.62 -18.53 17.04
N ALA A 334 -7.48 -19.53 16.89
CA ALA A 334 -8.88 -19.40 17.31
C ALA A 334 -8.98 -19.12 18.82
N ASN A 335 -8.27 -19.88 19.63
CA ASN A 335 -8.23 -19.73 21.10
C ASN A 335 -7.63 -18.36 21.49
N TYR A 336 -6.59 -17.91 20.76
CA TYR A 336 -5.97 -16.60 20.98
C TYR A 336 -6.95 -15.45 20.72
N ILE A 337 -7.71 -15.52 19.62
CA ILE A 337 -8.74 -14.53 19.31
C ILE A 337 -9.88 -14.55 20.34
N GLU A 338 -10.30 -15.75 20.78
CA GLU A 338 -11.30 -15.88 21.88
C GLU A 338 -10.83 -15.23 23.18
N LYS A 339 -9.56 -15.44 23.55
CA LYS A 339 -8.95 -14.82 24.74
C LYS A 339 -8.99 -13.29 24.63
N ILE A 340 -8.63 -12.72 23.49
CA ILE A 340 -8.70 -11.26 23.27
C ILE A 340 -10.14 -10.76 23.30
N ALA A 341 -11.07 -11.44 22.62
CA ALA A 341 -12.47 -11.04 22.57
C ALA A 341 -13.13 -10.99 23.97
N ASN A 342 -12.69 -11.87 24.88
CA ASN A 342 -13.17 -11.92 26.27
C ASN A 342 -12.53 -10.87 27.21
N MET A 343 -11.59 -10.05 26.71
CA MET A 343 -11.05 -8.91 27.51
C MET A 343 -12.07 -7.78 27.69
N HIS A 344 -13.14 -7.77 26.91
CA HIS A 344 -14.24 -6.83 27.07
C HIS A 344 -15.58 -7.57 27.24
N LYS A 345 -16.45 -7.12 28.17
CA LYS A 345 -17.76 -7.74 28.46
C LYS A 345 -18.68 -7.79 27.22
N ASN A 346 -18.66 -6.73 26.43
CA ASN A 346 -19.38 -6.69 25.15
C ASN A 346 -18.51 -7.30 24.04
N ARG A 347 -18.88 -8.49 23.56
CA ARG A 347 -18.16 -9.24 22.53
C ARG A 347 -18.06 -8.54 21.17
N ASN A 348 -18.88 -7.51 20.92
CA ASN A 348 -18.86 -6.72 19.70
C ASN A 348 -17.95 -5.49 19.77
N TYR A 349 -17.41 -5.19 20.96
CA TYR A 349 -16.55 -4.04 21.19
C TYR A 349 -15.21 -4.15 20.45
N ILE A 350 -14.62 -5.35 20.47
CA ILE A 350 -13.40 -5.66 19.74
C ILE A 350 -13.78 -6.31 18.41
N LYS A 351 -13.39 -5.71 17.30
CA LYS A 351 -13.64 -6.20 15.94
C LYS A 351 -12.40 -6.88 15.40
N PHE A 352 -12.58 -8.01 14.73
CA PHE A 352 -11.52 -8.78 14.12
C PHE A 352 -11.67 -8.81 12.61
N SER A 353 -10.54 -8.78 11.90
CA SER A 353 -10.47 -9.04 10.45
C SER A 353 -9.43 -10.12 10.21
N ILE A 354 -9.85 -11.23 9.62
CA ILE A 354 -8.97 -12.35 9.29
C ILE A 354 -8.82 -12.43 7.78
N ASN A 355 -7.59 -12.22 7.31
CA ASN A 355 -7.27 -12.13 5.89
C ASN A 355 -6.27 -13.23 5.50
N PRO A 356 -6.35 -13.80 4.30
CA PRO A 356 -5.29 -14.68 3.81
C PRO A 356 -4.01 -13.89 3.55
N VAL A 357 -2.86 -14.51 3.82
CA VAL A 357 -1.58 -14.02 3.34
C VAL A 357 -1.53 -14.18 1.83
N ILE A 358 -1.24 -13.08 1.16
CA ILE A 358 -1.06 -13.07 -0.29
C ILE A 358 0.41 -12.84 -0.58
N PRO A 359 1.11 -13.81 -1.20
CA PRO A 359 2.48 -13.60 -1.66
C PRO A 359 2.55 -12.38 -2.57
N LYS A 360 3.57 -11.56 -2.38
CA LYS A 360 3.75 -10.30 -3.10
C LYS A 360 5.11 -10.27 -3.80
N PRO A 361 5.19 -9.67 -5.00
CA PRO A 361 6.46 -9.43 -5.67
C PRO A 361 7.38 -8.54 -4.82
N GLN A 362 8.68 -8.63 -5.06
CA GLN A 362 9.70 -7.85 -4.36
C GLN A 362 9.76 -8.10 -2.84
N THR A 363 9.15 -9.20 -2.34
CA THR A 363 9.19 -9.61 -0.93
C THR A 363 9.77 -11.01 -0.78
N PRO A 364 10.18 -11.42 0.43
CA PRO A 364 10.58 -12.80 0.70
C PRO A 364 9.51 -13.85 0.36
N LEU A 365 8.23 -13.49 0.31
CA LEU A 365 7.15 -14.40 -0.06
C LEU A 365 6.94 -14.56 -1.58
N GLN A 366 7.68 -13.87 -2.42
CA GLN A 366 7.50 -13.89 -3.88
C GLN A 366 7.65 -15.28 -4.54
N TRP A 367 8.24 -16.24 -3.83
CA TRP A 367 8.38 -17.64 -4.29
C TRP A 367 7.37 -18.58 -3.62
N GLU A 368 6.54 -18.08 -2.71
CA GLU A 368 5.50 -18.87 -2.05
C GLU A 368 4.22 -18.93 -2.89
N VAL A 369 3.49 -20.04 -2.76
CA VAL A 369 2.26 -20.25 -3.54
C VAL A 369 1.03 -20.06 -2.66
N TYR A 370 0.01 -19.37 -3.19
CA TYR A 370 -1.28 -19.23 -2.54
C TYR A 370 -2.08 -20.55 -2.60
N ASN A 371 -2.12 -21.30 -1.51
CA ASN A 371 -2.86 -22.55 -1.45
C ASN A 371 -4.36 -22.33 -1.19
N PHE A 372 -5.13 -22.14 -2.26
CA PHE A 372 -6.57 -21.84 -2.19
C PHE A 372 -7.37 -22.88 -1.38
N LYS A 373 -7.11 -24.20 -1.60
CA LYS A 373 -7.87 -25.28 -0.95
C LYS A 373 -7.67 -25.26 0.57
N GLU A 374 -6.43 -25.09 0.98
CA GLU A 374 -6.04 -25.03 2.38
C GLU A 374 -6.59 -23.79 3.06
N ILE A 375 -6.43 -22.60 2.47
CA ILE A 375 -6.95 -21.34 3.00
C ILE A 375 -8.48 -21.38 3.13
N LYS A 376 -9.19 -21.95 2.13
CA LYS A 376 -10.64 -22.14 2.19
C LYS A 376 -11.05 -23.05 3.35
N SER A 377 -10.29 -24.12 3.61
CA SER A 377 -10.54 -25.02 4.74
C SER A 377 -10.34 -24.33 6.09
N LYS A 378 -9.21 -23.63 6.27
CA LYS A 378 -8.87 -22.84 7.46
C LYS A 378 -9.93 -21.76 7.74
N THR A 379 -10.34 -21.01 6.69
CA THR A 379 -11.40 -20.01 6.80
C THR A 379 -12.72 -20.61 7.27
N ARG A 380 -13.10 -21.78 6.75
CA ARG A 380 -14.35 -22.47 7.14
C ARG A 380 -14.29 -22.89 8.62
N TYR A 381 -13.17 -23.43 9.06
CA TYR A 381 -12.95 -23.82 10.46
C TYR A 381 -13.08 -22.61 11.39
N LEU A 382 -12.37 -21.53 11.12
CA LEU A 382 -12.39 -20.31 11.94
C LEU A 382 -13.77 -19.65 11.96
N LYS A 383 -14.49 -19.61 10.84
CA LYS A 383 -15.87 -19.11 10.78
C LYS A 383 -16.79 -19.89 11.73
N LYS A 384 -16.63 -21.21 11.80
CA LYS A 384 -17.42 -22.06 12.71
C LYS A 384 -17.08 -21.80 14.18
N LYS A 385 -15.78 -21.75 14.50
CA LYS A 385 -15.29 -21.54 15.87
C LYS A 385 -15.62 -20.13 16.40
N LEU A 386 -15.41 -19.10 15.59
CA LEU A 386 -15.51 -17.71 16.02
C LEU A 386 -16.88 -17.06 15.73
N ARG A 387 -17.91 -17.85 15.41
CA ARG A 387 -19.26 -17.37 14.99
C ARG A 387 -19.96 -16.44 16.00
N LYS A 388 -19.57 -16.48 17.27
CA LYS A 388 -20.15 -15.67 18.35
C LYS A 388 -19.44 -14.33 18.58
N TYR A 389 -18.40 -14.06 17.81
CA TYR A 389 -17.59 -12.83 17.92
C TYR A 389 -17.72 -11.99 16.64
N ASN A 390 -17.36 -10.71 16.72
CA ASN A 390 -17.41 -9.79 15.59
C ASN A 390 -16.18 -9.98 14.69
N VAL A 391 -16.21 -10.99 13.81
CA VAL A 391 -15.10 -11.36 12.94
C VAL A 391 -15.50 -11.25 11.47
N LYS A 392 -14.81 -10.39 10.73
CA LYS A 392 -14.87 -10.31 9.27
C LYS A 392 -13.80 -11.20 8.66
N PHE A 393 -14.16 -11.95 7.63
CA PHE A 393 -13.24 -12.80 6.87
C PHE A 393 -13.15 -12.30 5.43
N GLU A 394 -11.94 -12.13 4.93
CA GLU A 394 -11.73 -11.90 3.50
C GLU A 394 -11.98 -13.19 2.70
N SER A 395 -12.41 -13.01 1.45
CA SER A 395 -12.75 -14.13 0.58
C SER A 395 -11.49 -14.87 0.08
N PRO A 396 -11.36 -16.20 0.30
CA PRO A 396 -10.25 -16.95 -0.29
C PRO A 396 -10.19 -16.87 -1.83
N LYS A 397 -11.37 -16.73 -2.52
CA LYS A 397 -11.43 -16.54 -3.98
C LYS A 397 -10.82 -15.20 -4.38
N LYS A 398 -11.17 -14.12 -3.68
CA LYS A 398 -10.57 -12.79 -3.93
C LYS A 398 -9.07 -12.81 -3.67
N GLY A 399 -8.61 -13.44 -2.57
CA GLY A 399 -7.19 -13.58 -2.29
C GLY A 399 -6.43 -14.35 -3.37
N LEU A 400 -7.04 -15.39 -3.96
CA LEU A 400 -6.45 -16.10 -5.09
C LEU A 400 -6.30 -15.21 -6.32
N ILE A 401 -7.35 -14.46 -6.67
CA ILE A 401 -7.33 -13.55 -7.82
C ILE A 401 -6.26 -12.46 -7.57
N GLN A 402 -6.24 -11.88 -6.39
CA GLN A 402 -5.24 -10.88 -6.02
C GLN A 402 -3.81 -11.43 -6.11
N TYR A 403 -3.56 -12.69 -5.72
CA TYR A 403 -2.26 -13.34 -5.88
C TYR A 403 -1.86 -13.44 -7.36
N ILE A 404 -2.79 -13.87 -8.22
CA ILE A 404 -2.56 -13.98 -9.67
C ILE A 404 -2.25 -12.60 -10.26
N LEU A 405 -3.03 -11.58 -9.91
CA LEU A 405 -2.79 -10.21 -10.36
C LEU A 405 -1.46 -9.66 -9.87
N SER A 406 -1.08 -9.97 -8.64
CA SER A 406 0.12 -9.45 -7.99
C SER A 406 1.40 -10.07 -8.52
N CYS A 407 1.45 -11.40 -8.58
CA CYS A 407 2.65 -12.18 -8.95
C CYS A 407 2.61 -12.74 -10.38
N GLY A 408 1.60 -12.40 -11.18
CA GLY A 408 1.47 -12.90 -12.54
C GLY A 408 2.44 -12.26 -13.53
N ASN A 409 2.60 -12.93 -14.65
CA ASN A 409 3.33 -12.44 -15.80
C ASN A 409 2.42 -11.63 -16.76
N ARG A 410 2.94 -11.28 -17.93
CA ARG A 410 2.20 -10.52 -18.96
C ARG A 410 0.91 -11.23 -19.42
N GLU A 411 0.87 -12.56 -19.43
CA GLU A 411 -0.29 -13.34 -19.88
C GLU A 411 -1.54 -13.11 -19.02
N VAL A 412 -1.37 -12.72 -17.76
CA VAL A 412 -2.48 -12.38 -16.85
C VAL A 412 -3.31 -11.20 -17.40
N GLY A 413 -2.73 -10.33 -18.19
CA GLY A 413 -3.46 -9.25 -18.85
C GLY A 413 -4.65 -9.76 -19.69
N ALA A 414 -4.49 -10.88 -20.37
CA ALA A 414 -5.56 -11.47 -21.21
C ALA A 414 -6.79 -11.89 -20.39
N VAL A 415 -6.62 -12.48 -19.20
CA VAL A 415 -7.75 -12.85 -18.34
C VAL A 415 -8.39 -11.64 -17.68
N ILE A 416 -7.63 -10.58 -17.38
CA ILE A 416 -8.17 -9.30 -16.92
C ILE A 416 -9.05 -8.70 -18.03
N GLU A 417 -8.55 -8.60 -19.26
CA GLU A 417 -9.29 -8.10 -20.43
C GLU A 417 -10.59 -8.89 -20.66
N LYS A 418 -10.51 -10.23 -20.65
CA LYS A 418 -11.68 -11.11 -20.79
C LYS A 418 -12.73 -10.82 -19.73
N SER A 419 -12.32 -10.61 -18.48
CA SER A 419 -13.23 -10.35 -17.36
C SER A 419 -14.03 -9.04 -17.48
N LEU A 420 -13.67 -8.15 -18.42
CA LEU A 420 -14.44 -6.92 -18.68
C LEU A 420 -15.77 -7.19 -19.38
N THR A 421 -15.88 -8.29 -20.09
CA THR A 421 -17.04 -8.64 -20.95
C THR A 421 -17.69 -9.97 -20.58
N GLU A 422 -16.96 -10.85 -19.90
CA GLU A 422 -17.39 -12.21 -19.59
C GLU A 422 -17.14 -12.54 -18.11
N GLU A 423 -17.95 -13.45 -17.57
CA GLU A 423 -17.66 -14.03 -16.26
C GLU A 423 -16.54 -15.05 -16.38
N VAL A 424 -15.41 -14.80 -15.70
CA VAL A 424 -14.28 -15.71 -15.65
C VAL A 424 -14.43 -16.69 -14.49
N THR A 425 -14.41 -17.97 -14.79
CA THR A 425 -14.54 -19.04 -13.80
C THR A 425 -13.30 -19.13 -12.90
N LEU A 426 -13.48 -19.68 -11.69
CA LEU A 426 -12.35 -19.90 -10.78
C LEU A 426 -11.29 -20.85 -11.40
N LYS A 427 -11.72 -21.84 -12.17
CA LYS A 427 -10.82 -22.79 -12.85
C LYS A 427 -9.94 -22.07 -13.89
N GLU A 428 -10.52 -21.13 -14.60
CA GLU A 428 -9.80 -20.32 -15.58
C GLU A 428 -8.81 -19.37 -14.91
N TRP A 429 -9.19 -18.69 -13.80
CA TRP A 429 -8.21 -17.95 -13.01
C TRP A 429 -7.05 -18.84 -12.55
N GLN A 430 -7.32 -20.07 -12.13
CA GLN A 430 -6.28 -21.00 -11.67
C GLN A 430 -5.30 -21.45 -12.78
N SER A 431 -5.63 -21.30 -14.07
CA SER A 431 -4.67 -21.59 -15.16
C SER A 431 -3.55 -20.55 -15.25
N TYR A 432 -3.72 -19.38 -14.63
CA TYR A 432 -2.71 -18.31 -14.54
C TYR A 432 -1.97 -18.27 -13.20
N LEU A 433 -2.06 -19.34 -12.40
CA LEU A 433 -1.39 -19.38 -11.09
C LEU A 433 0.12 -19.24 -11.23
N PRO A 434 0.74 -18.22 -10.59
CA PRO A 434 2.19 -18.13 -10.50
C PRO A 434 2.77 -19.35 -9.75
N ASN A 435 3.87 -19.89 -10.26
CA ASN A 435 4.61 -20.97 -9.63
C ASN A 435 6.10 -20.80 -9.93
N TYR A 436 6.81 -20.10 -9.07
CA TYR A 436 8.22 -19.78 -9.24
C TYR A 436 9.08 -20.49 -8.20
N ASN A 437 10.20 -21.06 -8.65
CA ASN A 437 11.24 -21.54 -7.78
C ASN A 437 12.21 -20.40 -7.40
N ILE A 438 12.95 -20.58 -6.32
CA ILE A 438 13.85 -19.56 -5.78
C ILE A 438 14.98 -19.12 -6.74
N ASN A 439 15.25 -19.93 -7.77
CA ASN A 439 16.28 -19.66 -8.78
C ASN A 439 15.71 -19.21 -10.13
N ASP A 440 14.40 -19.20 -10.28
CA ASP A 440 13.78 -18.78 -11.53
C ASP A 440 13.93 -17.27 -11.72
N GLU A 441 14.00 -16.82 -12.97
CA GLU A 441 13.84 -15.43 -13.33
C GLU A 441 12.37 -15.02 -13.15
N LEU A 442 12.15 -13.99 -12.35
CA LEU A 442 10.81 -13.55 -12.01
C LEU A 442 10.30 -12.53 -13.04
N PRO A 443 9.00 -12.43 -13.31
CA PRO A 443 8.45 -11.48 -14.29
C PRO A 443 8.89 -10.04 -14.09
N TRP A 444 9.10 -9.63 -12.85
CA TRP A 444 9.54 -8.27 -12.45
C TRP A 444 11.06 -8.11 -12.32
N SER A 445 11.87 -9.03 -12.88
CA SER A 445 13.34 -8.99 -12.79
C SER A 445 13.98 -7.73 -13.40
N LYS A 446 13.27 -7.05 -14.30
CA LYS A 446 13.68 -5.78 -14.90
C LYS A 446 13.48 -4.56 -13.97
N ILE A 447 12.77 -4.74 -12.88
CA ILE A 447 12.49 -3.67 -11.91
C ILE A 447 13.45 -3.79 -10.73
N ASP A 448 14.41 -2.87 -10.66
CA ASP A 448 15.37 -2.79 -9.56
C ASP A 448 14.87 -1.83 -8.47
N ILE A 449 14.44 -2.39 -7.36
CA ILE A 449 14.04 -1.64 -6.16
C ILE A 449 15.21 -1.37 -5.20
N GLY A 450 16.44 -1.66 -5.60
CA GLY A 450 17.64 -1.53 -4.79
C GLY A 450 17.86 -2.65 -3.78
N ILE A 451 16.93 -3.59 -3.62
CA ILE A 451 17.06 -4.73 -2.68
C ILE A 451 17.82 -5.89 -3.36
N LYS A 452 18.89 -6.35 -2.71
CA LYS A 452 19.65 -7.49 -3.22
C LYS A 452 18.83 -8.78 -3.23
N SER A 453 18.79 -9.49 -4.36
CA SER A 453 18.08 -10.77 -4.49
C SER A 453 18.51 -11.80 -3.44
N ASN A 454 19.81 -11.88 -3.11
CA ASN A 454 20.33 -12.78 -2.08
C ASN A 454 19.78 -12.47 -0.67
N PHE A 455 19.46 -11.21 -0.39
CA PHE A 455 18.81 -10.82 0.85
C PHE A 455 17.39 -11.38 0.91
N LEU A 456 16.60 -11.20 -0.14
CA LEU A 456 15.23 -11.76 -0.22
C LEU A 456 15.23 -13.29 -0.13
N LYS A 457 16.17 -13.97 -0.82
CA LYS A 457 16.34 -15.42 -0.74
C LYS A 457 16.69 -15.89 0.68
N THR A 458 17.52 -15.15 1.38
CA THR A 458 17.87 -15.42 2.78
C THR A 458 16.67 -15.26 3.70
N GLU A 459 15.91 -14.19 3.54
CA GLU A 459 14.69 -13.96 4.31
C GLU A 459 13.60 -14.99 4.01
N ASN A 460 13.48 -15.48 2.77
CA ASN A 460 12.58 -16.58 2.44
C ASN A 460 12.98 -17.86 3.19
N ARG A 461 14.28 -18.24 3.20
CA ARG A 461 14.75 -19.40 3.98
C ARG A 461 14.47 -19.26 5.48
N ARG A 462 14.50 -18.05 6.01
CA ARG A 462 14.19 -17.74 7.42
C ARG A 462 12.71 -17.94 7.77
N LEU A 463 11.80 -17.96 6.80
CA LEU A 463 10.41 -18.40 7.03
C LEU A 463 10.36 -19.80 7.66
N LYS A 464 11.17 -20.73 7.16
CA LYS A 464 11.23 -22.10 7.67
C LYS A 464 11.88 -22.19 9.04
N THR A 465 13.01 -21.50 9.24
CA THR A 465 13.84 -21.60 10.46
C THR A 465 13.37 -20.69 11.58
N LYS A 466 12.43 -19.78 11.33
CA LYS A 466 11.95 -18.73 12.26
C LYS A 466 13.05 -17.76 12.74
N LYS A 467 14.25 -17.80 12.13
CA LYS A 467 15.35 -16.90 12.51
C LYS A 467 14.95 -15.46 12.24
N GLN A 468 15.05 -14.62 13.27
CA GLN A 468 14.69 -13.22 13.20
C GLN A 468 15.77 -12.42 12.48
N THR A 469 15.33 -11.37 11.78
CA THR A 469 16.17 -10.31 11.25
C THR A 469 15.90 -9.08 12.11
N PRO A 470 16.91 -8.54 12.80
CA PRO A 470 16.74 -7.37 13.66
C PRO A 470 16.21 -6.17 12.87
N TRP A 471 15.61 -5.24 13.57
CA TRP A 471 15.25 -3.96 12.97
C TRP A 471 16.52 -3.19 12.57
N CYS A 472 16.49 -2.54 11.42
CA CYS A 472 17.64 -1.82 10.88
C CYS A 472 18.12 -0.66 11.78
N GLY A 473 17.21 -0.05 12.57
CA GLY A 473 17.57 0.99 13.54
C GLY A 473 18.32 0.50 14.78
N ASP A 474 18.14 -0.78 15.14
CA ASP A 474 18.66 -1.36 16.40
C ASP A 474 19.86 -2.30 16.18
N SER A 475 20.33 -2.45 14.96
CA SER A 475 21.39 -3.42 14.65
C SER A 475 22.39 -2.89 13.61
N PRO A 476 23.60 -3.48 13.53
CA PRO A 476 24.49 -3.24 12.42
C PRO A 476 23.82 -3.50 11.08
N CYS A 477 24.19 -2.73 10.06
CA CYS A 477 23.67 -2.90 8.70
C CYS A 477 23.89 -4.33 8.19
N TYR A 478 22.81 -4.99 7.77
CA TYR A 478 22.89 -6.34 7.18
C TYR A 478 22.94 -6.32 5.65
N ASN A 479 23.29 -5.17 5.07
CA ASN A 479 23.62 -4.98 3.66
C ASN A 479 22.52 -5.47 2.70
N CYS A 480 21.28 -5.06 2.94
CA CYS A 480 20.15 -5.41 2.07
C CYS A 480 20.17 -4.71 0.70
N GLY A 481 20.91 -3.59 0.56
CA GLY A 481 21.13 -2.87 -0.71
C GLY A 481 20.84 -1.37 -0.70
N PRO A 482 19.66 -0.87 -0.30
CA PRO A 482 19.17 0.47 -0.63
C PRO A 482 19.94 1.66 -0.01
N CYS A 483 20.77 1.42 0.97
CA CYS A 483 21.52 2.48 1.67
C CYS A 483 22.97 2.66 1.16
N ASN A 484 23.36 1.95 0.09
CA ASN A 484 24.72 1.99 -0.47
C ASN A 484 24.76 2.86 -1.72
#